data_023038895fb5b14d8d32317c0ea28172
#
_entry.id   023038895fb5b14d8d32317c0ea28172
#
_cell.length_a   1.000
_cell.length_b   1.000
_cell.length_c   1.000
_cell.angle_alpha   90.00
_cell.angle_beta   90.00
_cell.angle_gamma   90.00
#
_symmetry.space_group_name_H-M   'P 1'
#
loop_
_entity.id
_entity.type
_entity.pdbx_description
1 polymer ?
#
loop_
_entity_poly.entity_id
_entity_poly.type
_entity_poly.pdbx_seq_one_letter_code
_entity_poly.pdbx_strand_id
1 'polypeptide(L)'
;MASASPIKKGLIVLALAMTLLAGMFSTEIRQLYHTVRLFDADVIVHNFSHMADVAPTITIARSGNVNQLGNTPQALPTTFSYKGENRDIQDYLDSSSATSLVVIKGNDITHQSYFQGTQELDKRISWSMAKSFLSALFGIAIAEGHIKDINAPVTDYVPSLKGSGYDGISIKNVLQMSSGVYFNEDYGDFNSDINRFGRVMALGGSFDEFAVSLAQDPTREQGTFMHYVSIDTHVIGMVLRAATGSSIKDYFNEKLWSKLGTEQDAVYVTDSTGEPMVLGGLNLITRDYARMGMLFRDKGILNGEQVVPEQWIEDSITPDAPHLMPGKRDNATTDFGYGYQWWIPKNPDQEFLALGIYGQYIYINRKQNIVIAQNSANRNFMANEYESKDIAVAAFRAIAHSLSSNETTATASSE
;
A
#
# COMPACT_ATOMS: atom_id res chain seq x y z
N MET A 1 -56.06 25.11 -29.05
CA MET A 1 -54.87 24.58 -28.37
C MET A 1 -54.88 25.12 -26.94
N ALA A 2 -55.08 24.25 -25.95
CA ALA A 2 -55.12 24.65 -24.54
C ALA A 2 -53.71 24.99 -24.05
N SER A 3 -53.44 26.20 -23.61
CA SER A 3 -52.16 26.61 -23.04
C SER A 3 -51.97 25.89 -21.71
N ALA A 4 -50.83 25.20 -21.53
CA ALA A 4 -50.51 24.57 -20.27
C ALA A 4 -50.53 25.59 -19.13
N SER A 5 -51.14 25.23 -18.00
CA SER A 5 -51.26 26.14 -16.84
C SER A 5 -49.86 26.57 -16.36
N PRO A 6 -49.73 27.77 -15.78
CA PRO A 6 -48.42 28.29 -15.31
C PRO A 6 -47.72 27.32 -14.32
N ILE A 7 -48.47 26.57 -13.53
CA ILE A 7 -47.97 25.55 -12.61
C ILE A 7 -47.34 24.40 -13.39
N LYS A 8 -47.97 23.91 -14.49
CA LYS A 8 -47.37 22.84 -15.33
C LYS A 8 -46.10 23.31 -16.03
N LYS A 9 -46.02 24.56 -16.48
CA LYS A 9 -44.79 25.13 -17.08
C LYS A 9 -43.70 25.24 -16.04
N GLY A 10 -43.99 25.67 -14.81
CA GLY A 10 -43.01 25.71 -13.71
C GLY A 10 -42.46 24.34 -13.32
N LEU A 11 -43.31 23.32 -13.27
CA LEU A 11 -42.88 21.93 -12.98
C LEU A 11 -42.00 21.36 -14.10
N ILE A 12 -42.28 21.69 -15.36
CA ILE A 12 -41.46 21.25 -16.49
C ILE A 12 -40.06 21.91 -16.44
N VAL A 13 -40.00 23.21 -16.16
CA VAL A 13 -38.74 23.95 -16.02
C VAL A 13 -37.93 23.41 -14.85
N LEU A 14 -38.56 23.13 -13.71
CA LEU A 14 -37.91 22.54 -12.54
C LEU A 14 -37.38 21.14 -12.86
N ALA A 15 -38.15 20.30 -13.53
CA ALA A 15 -37.72 18.96 -13.96
C ALA A 15 -36.54 19.02 -14.93
N LEU A 16 -36.57 19.92 -15.91
CA LEU A 16 -35.47 20.15 -16.84
C LEU A 16 -34.21 20.65 -16.13
N ALA A 17 -34.33 21.58 -15.19
CA ALA A 17 -33.23 22.08 -14.39
C ALA A 17 -32.61 20.97 -13.52
N MET A 18 -33.45 20.14 -12.87
CA MET A 18 -32.95 18.97 -12.09
C MET A 18 -32.27 17.94 -12.99
N THR A 19 -32.78 17.67 -14.18
CA THR A 19 -32.14 16.74 -15.14
C THR A 19 -30.80 17.29 -15.63
N LEU A 20 -30.72 18.59 -15.91
CA LEU A 20 -29.49 19.26 -16.29
C LEU A 20 -28.46 19.22 -15.15
N LEU A 21 -28.87 19.54 -13.93
CA LEU A 21 -28.00 19.44 -12.74
C LEU A 21 -27.55 18.01 -12.49
N ALA A 22 -28.44 17.04 -12.55
CA ALA A 22 -28.07 15.62 -12.42
C ALA A 22 -27.12 15.18 -13.54
N GLY A 23 -27.28 15.68 -14.76
CA GLY A 23 -26.34 15.44 -15.86
C GLY A 23 -24.97 16.10 -15.63
N MET A 24 -24.95 17.33 -15.12
CA MET A 24 -23.70 18.07 -14.81
C MET A 24 -22.90 17.44 -13.69
N PHE A 25 -23.55 16.88 -12.68
CA PHE A 25 -22.91 16.24 -11.51
C PHE A 25 -22.98 14.71 -11.53
N SER A 26 -23.20 14.12 -12.71
CA SER A 26 -23.39 12.66 -12.81
C SER A 26 -22.14 11.86 -12.39
N THR A 27 -20.94 12.38 -12.65
CA THR A 27 -19.69 11.76 -12.26
C THR A 27 -19.50 11.82 -10.75
N GLU A 28 -19.67 12.97 -10.14
CA GLU A 28 -19.53 13.19 -8.71
C GLU A 28 -20.58 12.39 -7.91
N ILE A 29 -21.82 12.34 -8.38
CA ILE A 29 -22.90 11.55 -7.77
C ILE A 29 -22.55 10.05 -7.86
N ARG A 30 -22.03 9.58 -8.99
CA ARG A 30 -21.61 8.21 -9.18
C ARG A 30 -20.43 7.87 -8.26
N GLN A 31 -19.41 8.73 -8.22
CA GLN A 31 -18.26 8.55 -7.33
C GLN A 31 -18.67 8.52 -5.86
N LEU A 32 -19.54 9.46 -5.44
CA LEU A 32 -20.05 9.46 -4.07
C LEU A 32 -20.82 8.16 -3.75
N TYR A 33 -21.66 7.67 -4.67
CA TYR A 33 -22.36 6.39 -4.50
C TYR A 33 -21.37 5.23 -4.30
N HIS A 34 -20.33 5.12 -5.15
CA HIS A 34 -19.32 4.08 -5.02
C HIS A 34 -18.45 4.27 -3.76
N THR A 35 -18.14 5.51 -3.39
CA THR A 35 -17.36 5.81 -2.17
C THR A 35 -18.10 5.38 -0.91
N VAL A 36 -19.39 5.69 -0.80
CA VAL A 36 -20.23 5.29 0.36
C VAL A 36 -20.30 3.76 0.47
N ARG A 37 -20.33 3.06 -0.66
CA ARG A 37 -20.40 1.60 -0.73
C ARG A 37 -19.05 0.91 -0.93
N LEU A 38 -17.95 1.64 -0.80
CA LEU A 38 -16.61 1.12 -1.13
C LEU A 38 -16.31 -0.23 -0.47
N PHE A 39 -16.74 -0.40 0.76
CA PHE A 39 -16.47 -1.55 1.60
C PHE A 39 -17.66 -2.50 1.81
N ASP A 40 -18.77 -2.31 1.09
CA ASP A 40 -19.91 -3.19 1.17
C ASP A 40 -19.58 -4.58 0.62
N ALA A 41 -20.08 -5.64 1.28
CA ALA A 41 -19.71 -7.02 0.99
C ALA A 41 -19.98 -7.45 -0.44
N ASP A 42 -21.04 -6.94 -1.06
CA ASP A 42 -21.49 -7.28 -2.42
C ASP A 42 -20.68 -6.60 -3.53
N VAL A 43 -19.94 -5.53 -3.21
CA VAL A 43 -19.23 -4.73 -4.21
C VAL A 43 -17.74 -4.49 -3.93
N ILE A 44 -17.25 -4.82 -2.73
CA ILE A 44 -15.86 -4.53 -2.32
C ILE A 44 -14.82 -5.12 -3.29
N VAL A 45 -15.02 -6.34 -3.79
CA VAL A 45 -14.10 -7.00 -4.72
C VAL A 45 -14.07 -6.22 -6.04
N HIS A 46 -15.23 -5.81 -6.55
CA HIS A 46 -15.34 -5.00 -7.74
C HIS A 46 -14.70 -3.61 -7.54
N ASN A 47 -15.08 -2.91 -6.48
CA ASN A 47 -14.59 -1.56 -6.19
C ASN A 47 -13.05 -1.53 -6.06
N PHE A 48 -12.45 -2.56 -5.45
CA PHE A 48 -10.99 -2.66 -5.29
C PHE A 48 -10.24 -2.85 -6.61
N SER A 49 -10.93 -3.15 -7.71
CA SER A 49 -10.39 -3.16 -9.07
C SER A 49 -10.78 -1.93 -9.89
N HIS A 50 -11.77 -1.15 -9.44
CA HIS A 50 -12.37 -0.04 -10.20
C HIS A 50 -12.33 1.28 -9.41
N MET A 51 -11.17 1.60 -8.83
CA MET A 51 -11.03 2.79 -7.99
C MET A 51 -11.30 4.11 -8.72
N ALA A 52 -11.23 4.14 -10.05
CA ALA A 52 -11.64 5.29 -10.85
C ALA A 52 -13.15 5.60 -10.75
N ASP A 53 -13.98 4.62 -10.39
CA ASP A 53 -15.40 4.83 -10.10
C ASP A 53 -15.65 5.41 -8.71
N VAL A 54 -14.65 5.28 -7.79
CA VAL A 54 -14.73 5.69 -6.38
C VAL A 54 -14.19 7.10 -6.17
N ALA A 55 -13.06 7.43 -6.81
CA ALA A 55 -12.35 8.70 -6.61
C ALA A 55 -11.61 9.11 -7.89
N PRO A 56 -11.19 10.38 -8.01
CA PRO A 56 -10.31 10.83 -9.08
C PRO A 56 -9.03 9.98 -9.11
N THR A 57 -8.52 9.71 -10.31
CA THR A 57 -7.30 8.91 -10.52
C THR A 57 -6.41 9.52 -11.58
N ILE A 58 -5.12 9.22 -11.48
CA ILE A 58 -4.15 9.46 -12.55
C ILE A 58 -3.53 8.14 -13.00
N THR A 59 -3.29 8.05 -14.31
CA THR A 59 -2.57 6.92 -14.91
C THR A 59 -1.11 7.26 -15.08
N ILE A 60 -0.23 6.31 -14.75
CA ILE A 60 1.20 6.35 -14.98
C ILE A 60 1.51 5.26 -15.99
N ALA A 61 1.77 5.66 -17.22
CA ALA A 61 1.99 4.72 -18.32
C ALA A 61 3.22 3.84 -18.06
N ARG A 62 3.09 2.55 -18.31
CA ARG A 62 4.25 1.69 -18.34
C ARG A 62 5.17 2.06 -19.50
N SER A 63 6.44 1.82 -19.34
CA SER A 63 7.42 2.01 -20.42
C SER A 63 8.51 0.95 -20.34
N GLY A 64 9.32 0.87 -21.38
CA GLY A 64 10.38 -0.12 -21.46
C GLY A 64 9.89 -1.55 -21.75
N ASN A 65 10.82 -2.48 -21.67
CA ASN A 65 10.54 -3.91 -21.87
C ASN A 65 9.94 -4.52 -20.61
N VAL A 66 8.99 -5.42 -20.80
CA VAL A 66 8.47 -6.23 -19.69
C VAL A 66 9.57 -7.17 -19.19
N ASN A 67 9.82 -7.18 -17.90
CA ASN A 67 10.68 -8.18 -17.28
C ASN A 67 9.92 -9.52 -17.29
N GLN A 68 10.27 -10.37 -18.27
CA GLN A 68 9.61 -11.66 -18.45
C GLN A 68 9.97 -12.59 -17.30
N LEU A 69 8.95 -13.10 -16.64
CA LEU A 69 9.10 -14.12 -15.59
C LEU A 69 8.97 -15.51 -16.23
N GLY A 70 9.82 -16.44 -15.78
CA GLY A 70 9.66 -17.84 -16.12
C GLY A 70 8.37 -18.41 -15.50
N ASN A 71 8.02 -19.62 -15.91
CA ASN A 71 6.82 -20.30 -15.40
C ASN A 71 7.16 -21.77 -15.09
N THR A 72 7.27 -22.08 -13.80
CA THR A 72 7.59 -23.40 -13.25
C THR A 72 6.55 -23.81 -12.20
N PRO A 73 5.31 -24.13 -12.62
CA PRO A 73 4.20 -24.33 -11.72
C PRO A 73 4.46 -25.41 -10.67
N GLN A 74 4.21 -25.09 -9.40
CA GLN A 74 4.28 -26.01 -8.28
C GLN A 74 3.02 -25.91 -7.43
N ALA A 75 2.61 -27.04 -6.85
CA ALA A 75 1.48 -27.06 -5.94
C ALA A 75 1.80 -26.31 -4.65
N LEU A 76 0.83 -25.60 -4.11
CA LEU A 76 0.91 -25.05 -2.75
C LEU A 76 0.93 -26.19 -1.73
N PRO A 77 1.52 -26.00 -0.54
CA PRO A 77 1.34 -26.95 0.56
C PRO A 77 -0.15 -27.02 0.93
N THR A 78 -0.61 -28.18 1.37
CA THR A 78 -2.02 -28.35 1.78
C THR A 78 -2.31 -27.66 3.10
N THR A 79 -1.32 -27.63 4.02
CA THR A 79 -1.51 -27.11 5.37
C THR A 79 -0.34 -26.23 5.82
N PHE A 80 -0.60 -25.40 6.84
CA PHE A 80 0.40 -24.64 7.58
C PHE A 80 0.12 -24.70 9.07
N SER A 81 1.14 -24.48 9.90
CA SER A 81 1.00 -24.45 11.36
C SER A 81 0.84 -23.01 11.86
N TYR A 82 -0.18 -22.76 12.68
CA TYR A 82 -0.35 -21.49 13.38
C TYR A 82 -0.77 -21.74 14.82
N LYS A 83 -0.03 -21.22 15.81
CA LYS A 83 -0.25 -21.42 17.26
C LYS A 83 -0.38 -22.91 17.66
N GLY A 84 0.38 -23.79 17.00
CA GLY A 84 0.38 -25.23 17.25
C GLY A 84 -0.76 -26.00 16.59
N GLU A 85 -1.65 -25.34 15.83
CA GLU A 85 -2.73 -25.97 15.07
C GLU A 85 -2.34 -26.06 13.59
N ASN A 86 -2.69 -27.18 12.94
CA ASN A 86 -2.62 -27.29 11.49
C ASN A 86 -3.87 -26.66 10.88
N ARG A 87 -3.66 -25.76 9.92
CA ARG A 87 -4.70 -25.09 9.16
C ARG A 87 -4.53 -25.37 7.68
N ASP A 88 -5.63 -25.48 6.96
CA ASP A 88 -5.63 -25.66 5.52
C ASP A 88 -5.29 -24.35 4.79
N ILE A 89 -4.48 -24.43 3.71
CA ILE A 89 -4.10 -23.24 2.90
C ILE A 89 -5.31 -22.73 2.12
N GLN A 90 -6.18 -23.62 1.60
CA GLN A 90 -7.36 -23.18 0.87
C GLN A 90 -8.35 -22.47 1.80
N ASP A 91 -8.56 -23.01 3.00
CA ASP A 91 -9.39 -22.36 4.03
C ASP A 91 -8.84 -20.98 4.43
N TYR A 92 -7.52 -20.81 4.46
CA TYR A 92 -6.90 -19.50 4.67
C TYR A 92 -7.22 -18.54 3.53
N LEU A 93 -7.05 -18.96 2.27
CA LEU A 93 -7.32 -18.12 1.10
C LEU A 93 -8.80 -17.71 1.05
N ASP A 94 -9.70 -18.62 1.38
CA ASP A 94 -11.14 -18.37 1.42
C ASP A 94 -11.53 -17.42 2.56
N SER A 95 -11.04 -17.69 3.79
CA SER A 95 -11.34 -16.86 4.97
C SER A 95 -10.70 -15.48 4.92
N SER A 96 -9.54 -15.33 4.26
CA SER A 96 -8.92 -14.04 3.97
C SER A 96 -9.57 -13.29 2.81
N SER A 97 -10.60 -13.87 2.18
CA SER A 97 -11.24 -13.32 0.97
C SER A 97 -10.20 -12.95 -0.09
N ALA A 98 -9.23 -13.86 -0.33
CA ALA A 98 -8.21 -13.67 -1.33
C ALA A 98 -8.84 -13.43 -2.71
N THR A 99 -8.30 -12.49 -3.46
CA THR A 99 -8.70 -12.20 -4.85
C THR A 99 -7.61 -12.59 -5.83
N SER A 100 -6.36 -12.63 -5.38
CA SER A 100 -5.23 -13.11 -6.17
C SER A 100 -4.07 -13.51 -5.26
N LEU A 101 -3.31 -14.49 -5.72
CA LEU A 101 -2.07 -14.96 -5.11
C LEU A 101 -1.05 -15.22 -6.22
N VAL A 102 0.12 -14.61 -6.13
CA VAL A 102 1.26 -14.84 -7.02
C VAL A 102 2.48 -15.18 -6.18
N VAL A 103 3.12 -16.31 -6.47
CA VAL A 103 4.33 -16.78 -5.80
C VAL A 103 5.47 -16.87 -6.81
N ILE A 104 6.57 -16.20 -6.50
CA ILE A 104 7.78 -16.17 -7.34
C ILE A 104 8.93 -16.77 -6.54
N LYS A 105 9.61 -17.75 -7.13
CA LYS A 105 10.89 -18.29 -6.66
C LYS A 105 11.98 -17.95 -7.68
N GLY A 106 13.03 -17.26 -7.25
CA GLY A 106 14.00 -16.71 -8.20
C GLY A 106 13.31 -15.76 -9.19
N ASN A 107 13.35 -16.12 -10.47
CA ASN A 107 12.70 -15.36 -11.54
C ASN A 107 11.49 -16.10 -12.15
N ASP A 108 11.02 -17.18 -11.50
CA ASP A 108 9.94 -18.01 -12.00
C ASP A 108 8.67 -17.84 -11.18
N ILE A 109 7.54 -17.68 -11.85
CA ILE A 109 6.23 -17.83 -11.23
C ILE A 109 6.04 -19.32 -10.93
N THR A 110 6.01 -19.70 -9.66
CA THR A 110 5.75 -21.07 -9.22
C THR A 110 4.28 -21.32 -8.93
N HIS A 111 3.53 -20.26 -8.62
CA HIS A 111 2.09 -20.34 -8.44
C HIS A 111 1.43 -19.01 -8.77
N GLN A 112 0.29 -19.06 -9.46
CA GLN A 112 -0.61 -17.91 -9.56
C GLN A 112 -2.06 -18.40 -9.60
N SER A 113 -2.90 -17.72 -8.84
CA SER A 113 -4.34 -17.99 -8.76
C SER A 113 -5.12 -16.71 -8.58
N TYR A 114 -6.31 -16.68 -9.17
CA TYR A 114 -7.22 -15.55 -9.15
C TYR A 114 -8.59 -16.04 -8.68
N PHE A 115 -9.22 -15.33 -7.78
CA PHE A 115 -10.43 -15.76 -7.08
C PHE A 115 -11.51 -14.68 -7.16
N GLN A 116 -12.73 -15.01 -6.79
CA GLN A 116 -13.88 -14.09 -6.69
C GLN A 116 -14.11 -13.26 -7.96
N GLY A 117 -13.88 -13.85 -9.15
CA GLY A 117 -14.05 -13.19 -10.45
C GLY A 117 -12.89 -12.28 -10.85
N THR A 118 -11.87 -12.11 -10.02
CA THR A 118 -10.66 -11.34 -10.38
C THR A 118 -9.90 -12.05 -11.50
N GLN A 119 -9.41 -11.29 -12.46
CA GLN A 119 -8.63 -11.76 -13.59
C GLN A 119 -7.16 -11.35 -13.46
N GLU A 120 -6.30 -11.98 -14.24
CA GLU A 120 -4.85 -11.79 -14.24
C GLU A 120 -4.41 -10.34 -14.45
N LEU A 121 -5.12 -9.57 -15.27
CA LEU A 121 -4.81 -8.19 -15.62
C LEU A 121 -5.63 -7.17 -14.81
N ASP A 122 -6.45 -7.61 -13.89
CA ASP A 122 -7.20 -6.70 -13.03
C ASP A 122 -6.25 -5.99 -12.06
N LYS A 123 -6.27 -4.66 -12.09
CA LYS A 123 -5.57 -3.86 -11.10
C LYS A 123 -6.28 -3.97 -9.76
N ARG A 124 -5.53 -4.05 -8.68
CA ARG A 124 -6.04 -4.10 -7.32
C ARG A 124 -5.47 -2.95 -6.52
N ILE A 125 -6.30 -2.35 -5.66
CA ILE A 125 -5.83 -1.30 -4.76
C ILE A 125 -4.78 -1.87 -3.78
N SER A 126 -3.70 -1.13 -3.60
CA SER A 126 -2.59 -1.52 -2.70
C SER A 126 -2.92 -1.35 -1.23
N TRP A 127 -3.81 -0.41 -0.92
CA TRP A 127 -3.83 0.21 0.38
C TRP A 127 -2.39 0.51 0.86
N SER A 128 -2.07 0.26 2.10
CA SER A 128 -0.77 0.68 2.66
C SER A 128 0.47 0.02 2.06
N MET A 129 0.36 -0.96 1.14
CA MET A 129 1.54 -1.40 0.39
C MET A 129 2.17 -0.27 -0.45
N ALA A 130 1.38 0.75 -0.85
CA ALA A 130 1.91 1.93 -1.57
C ALA A 130 3.03 2.65 -0.80
N LYS A 131 3.00 2.61 0.53
CA LYS A 131 4.00 3.25 1.40
C LYS A 131 5.42 2.75 1.11
N SER A 132 5.55 1.45 0.85
CA SER A 132 6.85 0.85 0.52
C SER A 132 7.38 1.27 -0.85
N PHE A 133 6.49 1.58 -1.80
CA PHE A 133 6.88 2.18 -3.09
C PHE A 133 7.41 3.61 -2.92
N LEU A 134 6.76 4.41 -2.06
CA LEU A 134 7.24 5.76 -1.75
C LEU A 134 8.59 5.72 -1.04
N SER A 135 8.80 4.77 -0.13
CA SER A 135 10.11 4.55 0.52
C SER A 135 11.22 4.29 -0.50
N ALA A 136 10.96 3.46 -1.51
CA ALA A 136 11.94 3.22 -2.57
C ALA A 136 12.32 4.50 -3.32
N LEU A 137 11.32 5.32 -3.68
CA LEU A 137 11.55 6.62 -4.33
C LEU A 137 12.35 7.57 -3.44
N PHE A 138 12.07 7.55 -2.15
CA PHE A 138 12.78 8.38 -1.19
C PHE A 138 14.27 8.01 -1.10
N GLY A 139 14.58 6.72 -1.09
CA GLY A 139 15.95 6.21 -1.15
C GLY A 139 16.69 6.62 -2.43
N ILE A 140 16.00 6.62 -3.57
CA ILE A 140 16.56 7.11 -4.84
C ILE A 140 16.88 8.62 -4.73
N ALA A 141 15.97 9.41 -4.17
CA ALA A 141 16.16 10.85 -4.01
C ALA A 141 17.33 11.20 -3.05
N ILE A 142 17.58 10.39 -2.05
CA ILE A 142 18.77 10.51 -1.19
C ILE A 142 20.05 10.24 -2.00
N ALA A 143 20.08 9.15 -2.77
CA ALA A 143 21.24 8.81 -3.59
C ALA A 143 21.54 9.84 -4.67
N GLU A 144 20.50 10.49 -5.19
CA GLU A 144 20.62 11.61 -6.14
C GLU A 144 21.04 12.93 -5.46
N GLY A 145 21.11 12.96 -4.13
CA GLY A 145 21.55 14.14 -3.36
C GLY A 145 20.46 15.21 -3.15
N HIS A 146 19.20 14.91 -3.48
CA HIS A 146 18.07 15.81 -3.23
C HIS A 146 17.77 15.96 -1.75
N ILE A 147 18.00 14.90 -0.96
CA ILE A 147 17.84 14.88 0.49
C ILE A 147 19.20 14.55 1.10
N LYS A 148 19.74 15.49 1.88
CA LYS A 148 21.12 15.38 2.40
C LYS A 148 21.20 14.69 3.75
N ASP A 149 20.17 14.82 4.59
CA ASP A 149 20.14 14.29 5.94
C ASP A 149 18.70 13.91 6.31
N ILE A 150 18.46 12.64 6.60
CA ILE A 150 17.16 12.15 7.05
C ILE A 150 16.83 12.55 8.50
N ASN A 151 17.82 13.05 9.27
CA ASN A 151 17.58 13.60 10.60
C ASN A 151 17.14 15.07 10.56
N ALA A 152 17.20 15.72 9.38
CA ALA A 152 16.67 17.08 9.21
C ALA A 152 15.15 17.11 9.44
N PRO A 153 14.61 18.22 9.98
CA PRO A 153 13.17 18.41 10.14
C PRO A 153 12.45 18.39 8.80
N VAL A 154 11.25 17.81 8.73
CA VAL A 154 10.41 17.86 7.51
C VAL A 154 10.08 19.32 7.11
N THR A 155 10.06 20.24 8.08
CA THR A 155 9.80 21.67 7.87
C THR A 155 10.92 22.42 7.15
N ASP A 156 12.10 21.83 7.02
CA ASP A 156 13.18 22.38 6.21
C ASP A 156 12.88 22.28 4.71
N TYR A 157 12.12 21.24 4.32
CA TYR A 157 11.66 21.01 2.95
C TYR A 157 10.24 21.52 2.73
N VAL A 158 9.37 21.41 3.72
CA VAL A 158 7.93 21.74 3.65
C VAL A 158 7.57 22.79 4.70
N PRO A 159 7.84 24.10 4.43
CA PRO A 159 7.58 25.17 5.40
C PRO A 159 6.12 25.32 5.84
N SER A 160 5.17 24.84 5.05
CA SER A 160 3.74 24.85 5.41
C SER A 160 3.40 23.97 6.60
N LEU A 161 4.27 23.03 6.99
CA LEU A 161 4.12 22.19 8.19
C LEU A 161 4.54 22.89 9.48
N LYS A 162 5.11 24.09 9.43
CA LYS A 162 5.42 24.87 10.64
C LYS A 162 4.16 25.20 11.42
N GLY A 163 4.21 24.95 12.73
CA GLY A 163 3.06 25.13 13.62
C GLY A 163 2.05 23.99 13.61
N SER A 164 2.23 22.97 12.78
CA SER A 164 1.45 21.72 12.79
C SER A 164 2.06 20.69 13.73
N GLY A 165 1.46 19.50 13.82
CA GLY A 165 2.02 18.35 14.54
C GLY A 165 3.37 17.87 14.01
N TYR A 166 3.75 18.27 12.82
CA TYR A 166 5.02 17.91 12.16
C TYR A 166 6.14 18.95 12.36
N ASP A 167 5.89 20.05 13.07
CA ASP A 167 6.91 21.08 13.26
C ASP A 167 8.12 20.54 14.04
N GLY A 168 9.30 20.60 13.41
CA GLY A 168 10.55 20.10 14.00
C GLY A 168 10.71 18.58 14.03
N ILE A 169 9.77 17.80 13.44
CA ILE A 169 9.86 16.35 13.39
C ILE A 169 10.85 15.93 12.29
N SER A 170 11.77 15.00 12.60
CA SER A 170 12.75 14.53 11.64
C SER A 170 12.12 13.63 10.56
N ILE A 171 12.65 13.72 9.34
CA ILE A 171 12.26 12.85 8.22
C ILE A 171 12.36 11.37 8.64
N LYS A 172 13.43 10.99 9.36
CA LYS A 172 13.64 9.62 9.82
C LYS A 172 12.50 9.12 10.70
N ASN A 173 12.09 9.94 11.70
CA ASN A 173 11.01 9.55 12.62
C ASN A 173 9.65 9.43 11.89
N VAL A 174 9.41 10.24 10.86
CA VAL A 174 8.22 10.12 10.01
C VAL A 174 8.28 8.84 9.16
N LEU A 175 9.43 8.50 8.55
CA LEU A 175 9.64 7.25 7.81
C LEU A 175 9.39 6.01 8.69
N GLN A 176 9.72 6.10 9.98
CA GLN A 176 9.65 5.00 10.95
C GLN A 176 8.33 4.92 11.72
N MET A 177 7.30 5.71 11.35
CA MET A 177 6.04 5.77 12.11
C MET A 177 6.27 6.09 13.59
N SER A 178 7.19 7.01 13.85
CA SER A 178 7.61 7.44 15.18
C SER A 178 7.59 8.96 15.30
N SER A 179 6.71 9.61 14.52
CA SER A 179 6.58 11.06 14.44
C SER A 179 6.11 11.70 15.76
N GLY A 180 5.35 10.97 16.59
CA GLY A 180 4.69 11.51 17.76
C GLY A 180 3.50 12.41 17.43
N VAL A 181 3.02 12.38 16.19
CA VAL A 181 1.80 13.09 15.77
C VAL A 181 0.58 12.34 16.31
N TYR A 182 -0.39 13.09 16.81
CA TYR A 182 -1.68 12.51 17.20
C TYR A 182 -2.46 12.08 15.97
N PHE A 183 -2.78 10.80 15.90
CA PHE A 183 -3.58 10.24 14.83
C PHE A 183 -4.32 8.99 15.29
N ASN A 184 -5.63 8.98 15.14
CA ASN A 184 -6.45 7.81 15.42
C ASN A 184 -6.60 6.99 14.13
N GLU A 185 -5.95 5.81 14.07
CA GLU A 185 -5.99 4.88 12.93
C GLU A 185 -7.13 3.83 13.07
N ASP A 186 -8.10 4.01 13.96
CA ASP A 186 -9.21 3.07 14.12
C ASP A 186 -10.18 3.15 12.93
N TYR A 187 -10.11 2.16 12.05
CA TYR A 187 -10.97 2.04 10.87
C TYR A 187 -12.44 1.78 11.24
N GLY A 188 -12.74 1.31 12.45
CA GLY A 188 -14.10 1.07 12.96
C GLY A 188 -14.76 2.32 13.54
N ASP A 189 -14.00 3.35 13.92
CA ASP A 189 -14.52 4.61 14.45
C ASP A 189 -14.75 5.63 13.33
N PHE A 190 -16.00 5.99 13.06
CA PHE A 190 -16.35 6.99 12.07
C PHE A 190 -15.62 8.33 12.28
N ASN A 191 -15.33 8.72 13.52
CA ASN A 191 -14.69 9.99 13.87
C ASN A 191 -13.16 9.92 13.92
N SER A 192 -12.57 8.74 13.70
CA SER A 192 -11.12 8.58 13.65
C SER A 192 -10.47 9.46 12.57
N ASP A 193 -9.19 9.76 12.72
CA ASP A 193 -8.47 10.60 11.77
C ASP A 193 -8.33 9.92 10.40
N ILE A 194 -8.15 8.59 10.37
CA ILE A 194 -8.11 7.85 9.10
C ILE A 194 -9.44 7.93 8.36
N ASN A 195 -10.58 7.84 9.04
CA ASN A 195 -11.90 7.99 8.44
C ASN A 195 -12.21 9.46 8.10
N ARG A 196 -11.67 10.45 8.84
CA ARG A 196 -11.69 11.87 8.44
C ARG A 196 -10.91 12.10 7.15
N PHE A 197 -9.72 11.50 7.02
CA PHE A 197 -8.92 11.53 5.80
C PHE A 197 -9.67 10.92 4.61
N GLY A 198 -10.33 9.76 4.80
CA GLY A 198 -11.21 9.17 3.79
C GLY A 198 -12.33 10.11 3.33
N ARG A 199 -12.91 10.89 4.25
CA ARG A 199 -13.92 11.92 3.90
C ARG A 199 -13.33 13.12 3.16
N VAL A 200 -12.08 13.52 3.47
CA VAL A 200 -11.37 14.54 2.68
C VAL A 200 -11.25 14.10 1.22
N MET A 201 -10.84 12.85 0.99
CA MET A 201 -10.83 12.28 -0.36
C MET A 201 -12.21 12.29 -1.03
N ALA A 202 -13.24 11.81 -0.31
CA ALA A 202 -14.59 11.68 -0.83
C ALA A 202 -15.26 13.02 -1.17
N LEU A 203 -14.92 14.08 -0.44
CA LEU A 203 -15.49 15.41 -0.56
C LEU A 203 -14.63 16.38 -1.38
N GLY A 204 -13.56 15.91 -1.99
CA GLY A 204 -12.68 16.71 -2.84
C GLY A 204 -11.81 17.71 -2.07
N GLY A 205 -11.37 17.36 -0.86
CA GLY A 205 -10.39 18.14 -0.10
C GLY A 205 -8.95 17.86 -0.51
N SER A 206 -8.00 18.59 0.08
CA SER A 206 -6.56 18.44 -0.13
C SER A 206 -5.93 17.58 0.95
N PHE A 207 -5.07 16.63 0.53
CA PHE A 207 -4.30 15.79 1.44
C PHE A 207 -3.21 16.60 2.18
N ASP A 208 -2.62 17.60 1.53
CA ASP A 208 -1.63 18.49 2.16
C ASP A 208 -2.27 19.32 3.28
N GLU A 209 -3.45 19.91 3.04
CA GLU A 209 -4.18 20.67 4.06
C GLU A 209 -4.57 19.79 5.24
N PHE A 210 -4.95 18.53 4.98
CA PHE A 210 -5.23 17.59 6.06
C PHE A 210 -3.98 17.32 6.91
N ALA A 211 -2.81 17.08 6.31
CA ALA A 211 -1.57 16.87 7.02
C ALA A 211 -1.20 18.08 7.90
N VAL A 212 -1.33 19.30 7.39
CA VAL A 212 -1.10 20.56 8.13
C VAL A 212 -2.06 20.72 9.31
N SER A 213 -3.27 20.17 9.25
CA SER A 213 -4.28 20.30 10.30
C SER A 213 -4.04 19.43 11.53
N LEU A 214 -3.10 18.49 11.48
CA LEU A 214 -2.82 17.56 12.58
C LEU A 214 -1.99 18.22 13.68
N ALA A 215 -2.16 17.72 14.91
CA ALA A 215 -1.45 18.19 16.10
C ALA A 215 -0.47 17.13 16.62
N GLN A 216 0.48 17.54 17.43
CA GLN A 216 1.36 16.64 18.17
C GLN A 216 0.59 15.92 19.29
N ASP A 217 0.93 14.66 19.56
CA ASP A 217 0.49 13.97 20.77
C ASP A 217 1.40 14.40 21.94
N PRO A 218 0.88 15.10 22.95
CA PRO A 218 1.70 15.60 24.05
C PRO A 218 2.28 14.47 24.93
N THR A 219 1.85 13.24 24.73
CA THR A 219 2.29 12.06 25.48
C THR A 219 3.34 11.23 24.74
N ARG A 220 3.64 11.57 23.48
CA ARG A 220 4.56 10.82 22.64
C ARG A 220 5.64 11.73 22.07
N GLU A 221 6.85 11.55 22.55
CA GLU A 221 8.02 12.19 21.94
C GLU A 221 8.41 11.49 20.65
N GLN A 222 8.77 12.27 19.62
CA GLN A 222 9.26 11.71 18.37
C GLN A 222 10.45 10.76 18.58
N GLY A 223 10.49 9.65 17.85
CA GLY A 223 11.60 8.70 17.90
C GLY A 223 11.64 7.81 19.15
N THR A 224 10.59 7.80 19.97
CA THR A 224 10.54 6.98 21.20
C THR A 224 9.47 5.92 21.21
N PHE A 225 8.44 6.07 20.37
CA PHE A 225 7.27 5.21 20.33
C PHE A 225 6.87 4.92 18.87
N MET A 226 6.71 3.66 18.52
CA MET A 226 6.15 3.26 17.22
C MET A 226 4.64 3.31 17.27
N HIS A 227 4.06 4.27 16.57
CA HIS A 227 2.63 4.42 16.37
C HIS A 227 2.32 4.60 14.90
N TYR A 228 1.55 3.68 14.34
CA TYR A 228 1.22 3.74 12.93
C TYR A 228 0.33 4.95 12.63
N VAL A 229 0.83 5.84 11.78
CA VAL A 229 0.19 7.08 11.37
C VAL A 229 0.20 7.13 9.85
N SER A 230 -0.91 6.79 9.21
CA SER A 230 -0.95 6.71 7.73
C SER A 230 -0.52 8.00 7.05
N ILE A 231 -0.86 9.15 7.62
CA ILE A 231 -0.53 10.46 7.05
C ILE A 231 0.97 10.80 7.11
N ASP A 232 1.77 10.13 7.97
CA ASP A 232 3.24 10.25 7.96
C ASP A 232 3.80 9.98 6.56
N THR A 233 3.25 9.00 5.88
CA THR A 233 3.67 8.69 4.50
C THR A 233 3.35 9.81 3.52
N HIS A 234 2.21 10.48 3.69
CA HIS A 234 1.89 11.64 2.84
C HIS A 234 2.89 12.79 3.07
N VAL A 235 3.28 13.04 4.32
CA VAL A 235 4.31 14.04 4.66
C VAL A 235 5.66 13.68 4.01
N ILE A 236 6.05 12.40 3.98
CA ILE A 236 7.23 11.95 3.22
C ILE A 236 7.06 12.26 1.72
N GLY A 237 5.86 12.10 1.17
CA GLY A 237 5.55 12.52 -0.21
C GLY A 237 5.69 14.03 -0.43
N MET A 238 5.23 14.86 0.53
CA MET A 238 5.42 16.32 0.48
C MET A 238 6.92 16.68 0.49
N VAL A 239 7.71 16.06 1.36
CA VAL A 239 9.18 16.24 1.39
C VAL A 239 9.82 15.83 0.07
N LEU A 240 9.44 14.69 -0.49
CA LEU A 240 9.97 14.20 -1.77
C LEU A 240 9.72 15.19 -2.91
N ARG A 241 8.49 15.70 -3.05
CA ARG A 241 8.15 16.72 -4.05
C ARG A 241 8.96 18.00 -3.89
N ALA A 242 9.05 18.49 -2.65
CA ALA A 242 9.77 19.71 -2.34
C ALA A 242 11.28 19.57 -2.61
N ALA A 243 11.87 18.44 -2.25
CA ALA A 243 13.30 18.17 -2.42
C ALA A 243 13.69 17.98 -3.89
N THR A 244 12.89 17.25 -4.66
CA THR A 244 13.18 16.93 -6.07
C THR A 244 12.70 18.00 -7.05
N GLY A 245 11.74 18.83 -6.66
CA GLY A 245 11.05 19.77 -7.56
C GLY A 245 10.16 19.08 -8.60
N SER A 246 9.89 17.79 -8.44
CA SER A 246 9.09 16.97 -9.36
C SER A 246 7.78 16.53 -8.72
N SER A 247 6.74 16.33 -9.54
CA SER A 247 5.52 15.66 -9.04
C SER A 247 5.82 14.21 -8.66
N ILE A 248 5.04 13.65 -7.71
CA ILE A 248 5.15 12.23 -7.38
C ILE A 248 4.95 11.35 -8.62
N LYS A 249 3.98 11.71 -9.46
CA LYS A 249 3.69 10.98 -10.71
C LYS A 249 4.92 10.88 -11.60
N ASP A 250 5.57 12.02 -11.87
CA ASP A 250 6.67 12.08 -12.82
C ASP A 250 7.92 11.41 -12.24
N TYR A 251 8.22 11.67 -10.96
CA TYR A 251 9.36 11.07 -10.28
C TYR A 251 9.20 9.54 -10.14
N PHE A 252 7.99 9.07 -9.79
CA PHE A 252 7.67 7.65 -9.73
C PHE A 252 7.84 6.98 -11.10
N ASN A 253 7.32 7.61 -12.16
CA ASN A 253 7.47 7.09 -13.51
C ASN A 253 8.93 6.99 -13.94
N GLU A 254 9.68 8.09 -13.81
CA GLU A 254 11.06 8.18 -14.28
C GLU A 254 12.00 7.25 -13.50
N LYS A 255 11.90 7.26 -12.18
CA LYS A 255 12.90 6.64 -11.31
C LYS A 255 12.63 5.19 -10.97
N LEU A 256 11.36 4.76 -10.95
CA LEU A 256 10.98 3.43 -10.49
C LEU A 256 10.12 2.68 -11.52
N TRP A 257 8.97 3.25 -11.92
CA TRP A 257 7.97 2.51 -12.69
C TRP A 257 8.47 2.07 -14.07
N SER A 258 9.14 2.96 -14.80
CA SER A 258 9.75 2.67 -16.10
C SER A 258 10.86 1.62 -16.05
N LYS A 259 11.43 1.37 -14.87
CA LYS A 259 12.55 0.44 -14.67
C LYS A 259 12.10 -0.92 -14.19
N LEU A 260 10.95 -1.02 -13.49
CA LEU A 260 10.47 -2.29 -12.91
C LEU A 260 10.12 -3.36 -13.93
N GLY A 261 10.03 -3.04 -15.22
CA GLY A 261 9.67 -3.99 -16.26
C GLY A 261 8.25 -4.53 -16.10
N THR A 262 7.33 -3.65 -15.74
CA THR A 262 5.93 -3.94 -15.44
C THR A 262 5.11 -4.30 -16.69
N GLU A 263 4.02 -5.03 -16.48
CA GLU A 263 3.15 -5.50 -17.57
C GLU A 263 2.05 -4.51 -17.90
N GLN A 264 1.58 -3.73 -16.92
CA GLN A 264 0.46 -2.81 -17.09
C GLN A 264 0.82 -1.39 -16.60
N ASP A 265 0.00 -0.40 -16.96
CA ASP A 265 0.09 0.94 -16.39
C ASP A 265 -0.26 0.92 -14.90
N ALA A 266 0.40 1.78 -14.11
CA ALA A 266 -0.03 2.04 -12.75
C ALA A 266 -1.18 3.07 -12.72
N VAL A 267 -2.05 2.98 -11.71
CA VAL A 267 -3.09 3.97 -11.46
C VAL A 267 -3.00 4.41 -10.00
N TYR A 268 -2.97 5.72 -9.77
CA TYR A 268 -3.06 6.30 -8.43
C TYR A 268 -4.40 6.99 -8.23
N VAL A 269 -5.05 6.74 -7.08
CA VAL A 269 -6.10 7.59 -6.55
C VAL A 269 -5.49 8.94 -6.17
N THR A 270 -6.20 10.04 -6.43
CA THR A 270 -5.73 11.41 -6.13
C THR A 270 -6.73 12.17 -5.28
N ASP A 271 -6.26 13.26 -4.70
CA ASP A 271 -7.13 14.29 -4.16
C ASP A 271 -7.67 15.23 -5.26
N SER A 272 -8.40 16.28 -4.88
CA SER A 272 -8.97 17.25 -5.82
C SER A 272 -7.92 18.10 -6.54
N THR A 273 -6.70 18.17 -6.04
CA THR A 273 -5.59 18.91 -6.66
C THR A 273 -4.79 18.04 -7.63
N GLY A 274 -5.11 16.73 -7.71
CA GLY A 274 -4.41 15.75 -8.52
C GLY A 274 -3.20 15.12 -7.81
N GLU A 275 -3.05 15.36 -6.49
CA GLU A 275 -1.96 14.78 -5.71
C GLU A 275 -2.23 13.30 -5.41
N PRO A 276 -1.28 12.39 -5.72
CA PRO A 276 -1.44 10.97 -5.45
C PRO A 276 -1.59 10.64 -3.98
N MET A 277 -2.53 9.76 -3.64
CA MET A 277 -2.67 9.17 -2.32
C MET A 277 -1.56 8.16 -2.07
N VAL A 278 -0.33 8.64 -1.84
CA VAL A 278 0.88 7.80 -1.69
C VAL A 278 0.81 6.84 -0.52
N LEU A 279 -0.04 7.11 0.44
CA LEU A 279 -0.23 6.26 1.62
C LEU A 279 -1.08 5.00 1.35
N GLY A 280 -1.78 4.92 0.19
CA GLY A 280 -2.69 3.80 -0.04
C GLY A 280 -3.39 3.73 -1.39
N GLY A 281 -3.18 4.68 -2.29
CA GLY A 281 -3.96 4.83 -3.53
C GLY A 281 -3.41 4.15 -4.79
N LEU A 282 -2.33 3.39 -4.70
CA LEU A 282 -1.71 2.73 -5.85
C LEU A 282 -2.51 1.49 -6.27
N ASN A 283 -2.76 1.35 -7.57
CA ASN A 283 -3.48 0.22 -8.15
C ASN A 283 -2.62 -0.44 -9.24
N LEU A 284 -2.26 -1.69 -9.02
CA LEU A 284 -1.44 -2.52 -9.92
C LEU A 284 -2.05 -3.90 -10.09
N ILE A 285 -1.65 -4.62 -11.14
CA ILE A 285 -1.86 -6.06 -11.21
C ILE A 285 -0.98 -6.77 -10.17
N THR A 286 -1.39 -7.95 -9.70
CA THR A 286 -0.70 -8.67 -8.62
C THR A 286 0.74 -9.03 -8.99
N ARG A 287 1.04 -9.36 -10.24
CA ARG A 287 2.40 -9.63 -10.70
C ARG A 287 3.31 -8.39 -10.64
N ASP A 288 2.76 -7.19 -10.84
CA ASP A 288 3.57 -5.97 -10.75
C ASP A 288 3.85 -5.58 -9.29
N TYR A 289 2.96 -5.93 -8.34
CA TYR A 289 3.30 -5.91 -6.91
C TYR A 289 4.43 -6.88 -6.58
N ALA A 290 4.41 -8.09 -7.14
CA ALA A 290 5.48 -9.06 -6.93
C ALA A 290 6.83 -8.57 -7.49
N ARG A 291 6.87 -7.84 -8.62
CA ARG A 291 8.10 -7.23 -9.16
C ARG A 291 8.73 -6.23 -8.21
N MET A 292 7.93 -5.45 -7.49
CA MET A 292 8.45 -4.60 -6.42
C MET A 292 9.08 -5.44 -5.29
N GLY A 293 8.46 -6.56 -4.95
CA GLY A 293 9.02 -7.52 -4.00
C GLY A 293 10.36 -8.09 -4.47
N MET A 294 10.46 -8.44 -5.76
CA MET A 294 11.73 -8.92 -6.35
C MET A 294 12.84 -7.87 -6.26
N LEU A 295 12.53 -6.59 -6.57
CA LEU A 295 13.50 -5.50 -6.44
C LEU A 295 14.07 -5.41 -5.02
N PHE A 296 13.25 -5.54 -3.98
CA PHE A 296 13.71 -5.51 -2.59
C PHE A 296 14.39 -6.82 -2.17
N ARG A 297 13.95 -7.97 -2.67
CA ARG A 297 14.64 -9.26 -2.50
C ARG A 297 16.07 -9.17 -3.03
N ASP A 298 16.24 -8.59 -4.20
CA ASP A 298 17.49 -8.52 -4.96
C ASP A 298 18.27 -7.23 -4.65
N LYS A 299 18.07 -6.67 -3.44
CA LYS A 299 18.83 -5.53 -2.90
C LYS A 299 18.83 -4.30 -3.81
N GLY A 300 17.72 -4.06 -4.49
CA GLY A 300 17.55 -2.91 -5.38
C GLY A 300 18.14 -3.06 -6.78
N ILE A 301 18.64 -4.23 -7.11
CA ILE A 301 19.18 -4.53 -8.44
C ILE A 301 18.07 -5.09 -9.34
N LEU A 302 17.97 -4.57 -10.54
CA LEU A 302 17.10 -5.11 -11.58
C LEU A 302 17.84 -5.12 -12.91
N ASN A 303 17.91 -6.27 -13.57
CA ASN A 303 18.62 -6.46 -14.84
C ASN A 303 20.09 -5.96 -14.81
N GLY A 304 20.76 -6.07 -13.66
CA GLY A 304 22.13 -5.62 -13.44
C GLY A 304 22.29 -4.11 -13.15
N GLU A 305 21.20 -3.33 -13.12
CA GLU A 305 21.18 -1.92 -12.73
C GLU A 305 20.76 -1.77 -11.26
N GLN A 306 21.48 -0.95 -10.50
CA GLN A 306 21.06 -0.53 -9.16
C GLN A 306 19.96 0.52 -9.26
N VAL A 307 18.71 0.14 -9.13
CA VAL A 307 17.54 1.03 -9.22
C VAL A 307 17.27 1.73 -7.89
N VAL A 308 17.32 0.99 -6.79
CA VAL A 308 17.21 1.55 -5.42
C VAL A 308 18.54 1.23 -4.70
N PRO A 309 19.17 2.19 -4.02
CA PRO A 309 20.45 1.95 -3.34
C PRO A 309 20.36 0.77 -2.37
N GLU A 310 21.34 -0.17 -2.42
CA GLU A 310 21.37 -1.34 -1.52
C GLU A 310 21.32 -0.92 -0.05
N GLN A 311 22.11 0.09 0.34
CA GLN A 311 22.12 0.58 1.72
C GLN A 311 20.74 1.07 2.17
N TRP A 312 19.99 1.76 1.30
CA TRP A 312 18.65 2.20 1.64
C TRP A 312 17.68 1.03 1.86
N ILE A 313 17.82 -0.03 1.06
CA ILE A 313 17.02 -1.25 1.24
C ILE A 313 17.33 -1.93 2.56
N GLU A 314 18.63 -2.07 2.89
CA GLU A 314 19.02 -2.67 4.18
C GLU A 314 18.53 -1.82 5.36
N ASP A 315 18.68 -0.50 5.31
CA ASP A 315 18.17 0.40 6.34
C ASP A 315 16.64 0.34 6.46
N SER A 316 15.94 0.17 5.33
CA SER A 316 14.47 0.10 5.29
C SER A 316 13.90 -1.13 5.99
N ILE A 317 14.68 -2.22 6.07
CA ILE A 317 14.23 -3.51 6.64
C ILE A 317 14.94 -3.88 7.94
N THR A 318 15.79 -2.99 8.45
CA THR A 318 16.54 -3.21 9.68
C THR A 318 16.08 -2.20 10.74
N PRO A 319 15.27 -2.63 11.73
CA PRO A 319 14.92 -1.78 12.86
C PRO A 319 16.18 -1.32 13.61
N ASP A 320 16.32 -0.02 13.85
CA ASP A 320 17.52 0.58 14.43
C ASP A 320 17.30 1.22 15.81
N ALA A 321 16.12 1.01 16.41
CA ALA A 321 15.79 1.50 17.73
C ALA A 321 14.89 0.50 18.50
N PRO A 322 14.91 0.50 19.85
CA PRO A 322 14.15 -0.47 20.64
C PRO A 322 12.64 -0.49 20.36
N HIS A 323 12.03 0.68 20.12
CA HIS A 323 10.60 0.80 19.81
C HIS A 323 10.22 0.30 18.40
N LEU A 324 11.19 0.00 17.55
CA LEU A 324 11.01 -0.50 16.19
C LEU A 324 11.26 -2.01 16.06
N MET A 325 11.84 -2.66 17.08
CA MET A 325 12.19 -4.08 17.02
C MET A 325 10.95 -4.96 16.95
N PRO A 326 10.98 -6.11 16.25
CA PRO A 326 9.88 -7.08 16.28
C PRO A 326 9.77 -7.75 17.66
N GLY A 327 8.53 -8.09 18.04
CA GLY A 327 8.18 -8.69 19.31
C GLY A 327 7.38 -7.76 20.22
N LYS A 328 6.91 -8.31 21.35
CA LYS A 328 6.10 -7.55 22.32
C LYS A 328 6.97 -6.49 23.03
N ARG A 329 6.50 -5.25 23.05
CA ARG A 329 7.16 -4.11 23.70
C ARG A 329 6.14 -3.05 24.10
N ASP A 330 6.44 -2.26 25.12
CA ASP A 330 5.50 -1.28 25.69
C ASP A 330 5.47 0.05 24.92
N ASN A 331 6.46 0.28 24.06
CA ASN A 331 6.61 1.50 23.27
C ASN A 331 6.26 1.31 21.78
N ALA A 332 5.27 0.46 21.49
CA ALA A 332 4.69 0.30 20.18
C ALA A 332 3.25 -0.21 20.25
N THR A 333 2.47 0.10 19.22
CA THR A 333 1.07 -0.36 19.07
C THR A 333 0.94 -1.74 18.39
N THR A 334 2.06 -2.39 18.05
CA THR A 334 2.08 -3.68 17.33
C THR A 334 3.29 -4.52 17.73
N ASP A 335 3.18 -5.83 17.58
CA ASP A 335 4.29 -6.77 17.77
C ASP A 335 5.22 -6.90 16.55
N PHE A 336 4.80 -6.40 15.37
CA PHE A 336 5.68 -6.35 14.22
C PHE A 336 6.69 -5.22 14.41
N GLY A 337 7.93 -5.46 14.01
CA GLY A 337 8.93 -4.40 13.87
C GLY A 337 8.64 -3.53 12.65
N TYR A 338 9.32 -2.40 12.57
CA TYR A 338 9.16 -1.44 11.50
C TYR A 338 10.48 -0.80 11.10
N GLY A 339 10.68 -0.64 9.80
CA GLY A 339 11.79 0.12 9.26
C GLY A 339 11.30 1.37 8.52
N TYR A 340 11.87 1.67 7.33
CA TYR A 340 11.40 2.78 6.52
C TYR A 340 10.25 2.33 5.61
N GLN A 341 9.02 2.34 6.18
CA GLN A 341 7.77 1.93 5.52
C GLN A 341 7.71 0.43 5.14
N TRP A 342 8.44 -0.42 5.89
CA TRP A 342 8.42 -1.87 5.78
C TRP A 342 8.17 -2.52 7.13
N TRP A 343 7.38 -3.58 7.12
CA TRP A 343 7.05 -4.37 8.30
C TRP A 343 8.00 -5.54 8.47
N ILE A 344 8.41 -5.78 9.71
CA ILE A 344 9.27 -6.91 10.08
C ILE A 344 8.46 -7.84 10.98
N PRO A 345 8.12 -9.08 10.54
CA PRO A 345 7.31 -9.98 11.34
C PRO A 345 8.05 -10.46 12.59
N LYS A 346 7.31 -11.06 13.53
CA LYS A 346 7.92 -11.68 14.72
C LYS A 346 8.83 -12.85 14.30
N ASN A 347 10.01 -12.96 14.95
CA ASN A 347 11.00 -13.99 14.66
C ASN A 347 11.36 -14.07 13.16
N PRO A 348 11.85 -13.00 12.56
CA PRO A 348 12.12 -12.95 11.15
C PRO A 348 13.29 -13.87 10.78
N ASP A 349 13.17 -14.59 9.65
CA ASP A 349 14.26 -15.37 9.04
C ASP A 349 14.60 -14.77 7.66
N GLN A 350 15.21 -13.58 7.67
CA GLN A 350 15.50 -12.76 6.49
C GLN A 350 14.23 -12.40 5.70
N GLU A 351 13.12 -12.19 6.41
CA GLU A 351 11.83 -11.88 5.83
C GLU A 351 11.30 -10.53 6.31
N PHE A 352 10.58 -9.87 5.42
CA PHE A 352 9.89 -8.60 5.65
C PHE A 352 8.73 -8.47 4.68
N LEU A 353 7.85 -7.50 4.90
CA LEU A 353 6.66 -7.36 4.07
C LEU A 353 6.17 -5.92 3.95
N ALA A 354 5.58 -5.60 2.80
CA ALA A 354 4.63 -4.51 2.67
C ALA A 354 3.24 -5.04 3.02
N LEU A 355 2.47 -4.30 3.81
CA LEU A 355 1.17 -4.69 4.30
C LEU A 355 0.15 -3.58 4.05
N GLY A 356 -1.03 -3.95 3.53
CA GLY A 356 -2.18 -3.09 3.40
C GLY A 356 -3.41 -3.70 4.06
N ILE A 357 -4.31 -2.83 4.53
CA ILE A 357 -5.60 -3.27 5.09
C ILE A 357 -6.38 -4.13 4.09
N TYR A 358 -7.35 -4.86 4.59
CA TYR A 358 -8.14 -5.84 3.81
C TYR A 358 -7.31 -6.99 3.22
N GLY A 359 -6.09 -7.25 3.71
CA GLY A 359 -5.27 -8.39 3.32
C GLY A 359 -4.46 -8.19 2.04
N GLN A 360 -3.84 -7.03 1.87
CA GLN A 360 -2.87 -6.80 0.79
C GLN A 360 -1.47 -7.08 1.31
N TYR A 361 -0.68 -7.90 0.60
CA TYR A 361 0.66 -8.27 1.03
C TYR A 361 1.64 -8.35 -0.15
N ILE A 362 2.86 -7.85 0.09
CA ILE A 362 4.07 -8.27 -0.62
C ILE A 362 4.99 -8.84 0.44
N TYR A 363 5.05 -10.17 0.54
CA TYR A 363 5.93 -10.88 1.46
C TYR A 363 7.21 -11.27 0.72
N ILE A 364 8.34 -11.05 1.36
CA ILE A 364 9.66 -11.31 0.81
C ILE A 364 10.45 -12.16 1.81
N ASN A 365 11.02 -13.27 1.34
CA ASN A 365 11.97 -14.07 2.10
C ASN A 365 13.25 -14.22 1.28
N ARG A 366 14.29 -13.49 1.68
CA ARG A 366 15.59 -13.50 0.97
C ARG A 366 16.32 -14.82 1.10
N LYS A 367 16.27 -15.45 2.26
CA LYS A 367 16.92 -16.74 2.51
C LYS A 367 16.42 -17.83 1.57
N GLN A 368 15.14 -17.81 1.27
CA GLN A 368 14.49 -18.79 0.40
C GLN A 368 14.34 -18.31 -1.04
N ASN A 369 14.79 -17.08 -1.35
CA ASN A 369 14.70 -16.46 -2.67
C ASN A 369 13.24 -16.38 -3.19
N ILE A 370 12.30 -16.01 -2.31
CA ILE A 370 10.85 -16.03 -2.58
C ILE A 370 10.22 -14.64 -2.41
N VAL A 371 9.25 -14.38 -3.27
CA VAL A 371 8.30 -13.27 -3.16
C VAL A 371 6.89 -13.82 -3.28
N ILE A 372 6.00 -13.38 -2.40
CA ILE A 372 4.57 -13.69 -2.46
C ILE A 372 3.80 -12.37 -2.48
N ALA A 373 3.00 -12.16 -3.52
CA ALA A 373 2.06 -11.06 -3.59
C ALA A 373 0.63 -11.60 -3.46
N GLN A 374 -0.13 -11.09 -2.50
CA GLN A 374 -1.54 -11.42 -2.30
C GLN A 374 -2.36 -10.14 -2.27
N ASN A 375 -3.46 -10.13 -3.03
CA ASN A 375 -4.52 -9.16 -2.86
C ASN A 375 -5.78 -9.86 -2.33
N SER A 376 -6.54 -9.14 -1.51
CA SER A 376 -7.73 -9.65 -0.84
C SER A 376 -8.79 -8.57 -0.67
N ALA A 377 -9.98 -8.98 -0.24
CA ALA A 377 -11.07 -8.12 0.19
C ALA A 377 -11.55 -8.50 1.61
N ASN A 378 -10.61 -8.78 2.51
CA ASN A 378 -10.86 -9.28 3.85
C ASN A 378 -11.50 -8.22 4.75
N ARG A 379 -12.81 -8.21 4.87
CA ARG A 379 -13.54 -7.28 5.75
C ARG A 379 -13.30 -7.53 7.25
N ASN A 380 -12.79 -8.71 7.60
CA ASN A 380 -12.48 -9.09 8.97
C ASN A 380 -11.00 -8.88 9.35
N PHE A 381 -10.28 -8.05 8.61
CA PHE A 381 -8.84 -7.84 8.82
C PHE A 381 -8.48 -7.30 10.22
N MET A 382 -9.40 -6.60 10.89
CA MET A 382 -9.24 -6.08 12.26
C MET A 382 -9.59 -7.09 13.35
N ALA A 383 -10.19 -8.25 13.01
CA ALA A 383 -10.62 -9.22 14.00
C ALA A 383 -9.45 -9.72 14.86
N ASN A 384 -9.71 -9.97 16.14
CA ASN A 384 -8.74 -10.48 17.11
C ASN A 384 -7.43 -9.66 17.11
N GLU A 385 -7.54 -8.34 17.21
CA GLU A 385 -6.37 -7.43 17.25
C GLU A 385 -5.47 -7.55 16.00
N TYR A 386 -6.08 -7.62 14.82
CA TYR A 386 -5.39 -7.78 13.55
C TYR A 386 -4.63 -9.11 13.40
N GLU A 387 -5.10 -10.19 14.03
CA GLU A 387 -4.49 -11.53 13.95
C GLU A 387 -4.34 -12.03 12.49
N SER A 388 -5.14 -11.52 11.56
CA SER A 388 -5.09 -11.89 10.14
C SER A 388 -3.70 -11.75 9.51
N LYS A 389 -2.89 -10.76 9.93
CA LYS A 389 -1.52 -10.59 9.46
C LYS A 389 -0.57 -11.68 9.95
N ASP A 390 -0.74 -12.15 11.20
CA ASP A 390 0.06 -13.24 11.77
C ASP A 390 -0.25 -14.57 11.09
N ILE A 391 -1.53 -14.82 10.79
CA ILE A 391 -2.00 -16.00 10.05
C ILE A 391 -1.44 -15.97 8.62
N ALA A 392 -1.49 -14.82 7.95
CA ALA A 392 -0.94 -14.66 6.61
C ALA A 392 0.57 -14.95 6.56
N VAL A 393 1.35 -14.41 7.49
CA VAL A 393 2.79 -14.69 7.58
C VAL A 393 3.05 -16.17 7.81
N ALA A 394 2.28 -16.86 8.66
CA ALA A 394 2.43 -18.30 8.87
C ALA A 394 2.15 -19.11 7.59
N ALA A 395 1.11 -18.75 6.84
CA ALA A 395 0.79 -19.35 5.55
C ALA A 395 1.90 -19.09 4.51
N PHE A 396 2.41 -17.87 4.42
CA PHE A 396 3.50 -17.52 3.49
C PHE A 396 4.80 -18.24 3.82
N ARG A 397 5.13 -18.40 5.10
CA ARG A 397 6.27 -19.20 5.56
C ARG A 397 6.15 -20.67 5.12
N ALA A 398 4.97 -21.27 5.26
CA ALA A 398 4.73 -22.64 4.81
C ALA A 398 4.87 -22.78 3.29
N ILE A 399 4.34 -21.84 2.51
CA ILE A 399 4.51 -21.81 1.06
C ILE A 399 6.00 -21.70 0.71
N ALA A 400 6.73 -20.80 1.34
CA ALA A 400 8.15 -20.60 1.09
C ALA A 400 8.99 -21.85 1.43
N HIS A 401 8.68 -22.51 2.55
CA HIS A 401 9.37 -23.75 2.94
C HIS A 401 9.09 -24.90 1.99
N SER A 402 7.88 -25.07 1.51
CA SER A 402 7.52 -26.16 0.60
C SER A 402 8.31 -26.08 -0.73
N LEU A 403 8.51 -24.86 -1.24
CA LEU A 403 9.28 -24.62 -2.46
C LEU A 403 10.80 -24.85 -2.28
N SER A 404 11.33 -24.68 -1.08
CA SER A 404 12.75 -24.92 -0.79
C SER A 404 13.07 -26.39 -0.57
N SER A 405 12.14 -27.17 0.00
CA SER A 405 12.30 -28.60 0.26
C SER A 405 12.32 -29.43 -1.02
N ASN A 406 11.57 -29.01 -2.05
CA ASN A 406 11.51 -29.69 -3.35
C ASN A 406 12.84 -29.65 -4.12
N GLU A 407 13.66 -28.60 -3.94
CA GLU A 407 15.00 -28.52 -4.56
C GLU A 407 15.97 -29.54 -3.98
N THR A 408 15.93 -29.75 -2.66
CA THR A 408 16.82 -30.70 -1.97
C THR A 408 16.52 -32.14 -2.41
N THR A 409 15.26 -32.45 -2.71
CA THR A 409 14.83 -33.79 -3.17
C THR A 409 15.18 -34.02 -4.64
N ALA A 410 15.11 -32.99 -5.48
CA ALA A 410 15.43 -33.09 -6.91
C ALA A 410 16.95 -33.24 -7.14
N THR A 411 17.79 -32.56 -6.37
CA THR A 411 19.26 -32.71 -6.44
C THR A 411 19.74 -34.06 -5.90
N ALA A 412 19.09 -34.60 -4.87
CA ALA A 412 19.45 -35.92 -4.29
C ALA A 412 19.02 -37.11 -5.19
N SER A 413 18.11 -36.90 -6.16
CA SER A 413 17.67 -37.92 -7.12
C SER A 413 18.42 -37.87 -8.46
N SER A 414 19.33 -36.93 -8.63
CA SER A 414 20.16 -36.74 -9.85
C SER A 414 21.64 -37.13 -9.65
N GLU A 415 22.03 -37.58 -8.46
CA GLU A 415 23.29 -38.23 -8.13
C GLU A 415 23.09 -39.78 -8.02
#